data_40370248cf72cbe486d2591ad4dd9390
#
_entry.id   40370248cf72cbe486d2591ad4dd9390
#
_cell.length_a   1.000
_cell.length_b   1.000
_cell.length_c   1.000
_cell.angle_alpha   90.00
_cell.angle_beta   90.00
_cell.angle_gamma   90.00
#
_symmetry.space_group_name_H-M   'P 1'
#
loop_
_entity.id
_entity.type
_entity.pdbx_description
1 polymer ?
#
loop_
_entity_poly.entity_id
_entity_poly.type
_entity_poly.pdbx_seq_one_letter_code
_entity_poly.pdbx_strand_id
1 'polypeptide(L)'
;MPRPGVCPLIIVAAALAELLFPLAGAAQTVEAPRWYKGNTHTHTLNSDGDSTPDDVVRWYREHGYHFLVLTDHNVLTAVDALNALHGADEQFLVIKGEEVTDRFGDKPLHINGLDVSRAVTPQGGASVADVLQRNVDAIRTENGIPHINHPSFGWAITADELGQVRNNRLFEVFNGHPRVNNIGGGGVPSLEEAWDAILSHGTLLYGIAVDDAHFFKQPGNPDVPGPGRGWVMVRANRLAPRQIVEALEGGDFYASTGVVLTNYQATPARITLTIEATSFSKYRVQFIGSGGRLLREVTEATADYVIRGDEGYVRAKVIESNGRVAWTQPVMIPPPGANHAGLGLVVLMAAGAGAWRLADRGERRTKNEERRTERRNRKRRNGTPERRNGAPERRVASSFVAVLRS
;
A
#
# COMPACT_ATOMS: atom_id res chain seq x y z
N MET A 1 -15.21 57.39 70.50
CA MET A 1 -14.05 56.98 69.63
C MET A 1 -14.49 55.76 68.84
N PRO A 2 -14.58 55.88 67.49
CA PRO A 2 -15.04 54.77 66.68
C PRO A 2 -13.86 53.87 66.29
N ARG A 3 -14.10 52.55 66.22
CA ARG A 3 -13.18 51.53 65.70
C ARG A 3 -13.20 51.54 64.20
N PRO A 4 -12.07 51.32 63.49
CA PRO A 4 -12.01 51.26 62.07
C PRO A 4 -12.50 49.89 61.55
N GLY A 5 -13.38 49.92 60.52
CA GLY A 5 -13.89 48.78 59.83
C GLY A 5 -12.80 48.17 58.91
N VAL A 6 -12.74 46.82 58.93
CA VAL A 6 -11.90 46.03 58.04
C VAL A 6 -12.64 45.86 56.68
N CYS A 7 -11.99 46.27 55.61
CA CYS A 7 -12.49 46.21 54.28
C CYS A 7 -12.55 44.76 53.75
N PRO A 8 -13.65 44.30 53.13
CA PRO A 8 -13.75 42.94 52.61
C PRO A 8 -13.29 42.84 51.12
N LEU A 9 -12.02 43.12 50.80
CA LEU A 9 -11.53 43.13 49.43
C LEU A 9 -10.36 42.17 49.18
N ILE A 10 -10.12 41.17 50.01
CA ILE A 10 -8.98 40.22 49.88
C ILE A 10 -9.40 38.76 49.65
N ILE A 11 -10.67 38.42 49.45
CA ILE A 11 -11.11 37.02 49.31
C ILE A 11 -11.48 36.64 47.86
N VAL A 12 -11.41 37.54 46.86
CA VAL A 12 -11.76 37.24 45.46
C VAL A 12 -10.55 36.89 44.58
N ALA A 13 -9.31 37.08 45.05
CA ALA A 13 -8.10 36.83 44.24
C ALA A 13 -7.53 35.41 44.31
N ALA A 14 -8.06 34.52 45.15
CA ALA A 14 -7.53 33.15 45.30
C ALA A 14 -8.30 32.07 44.50
N ALA A 15 -9.45 32.39 43.90
CA ALA A 15 -10.29 31.41 43.20
C ALA A 15 -10.15 31.39 41.67
N LEU A 16 -9.27 32.22 41.07
CA LEU A 16 -9.08 32.33 39.62
C LEU A 16 -7.72 31.80 39.13
N ALA A 17 -6.88 31.22 40.00
CA ALA A 17 -5.57 30.69 39.66
C ALA A 17 -5.56 29.20 39.30
N GLU A 18 -6.68 28.46 39.42
CA GLU A 18 -6.73 27.02 39.13
C GLU A 18 -7.30 26.65 37.75
N LEU A 19 -7.59 27.62 36.88
CA LEU A 19 -8.17 27.36 35.54
C LEU A 19 -7.18 27.52 34.35
N LEU A 20 -5.88 27.62 34.62
CA LEU A 20 -4.83 27.68 33.59
C LEU A 20 -3.80 26.55 33.75
N PHE A 21 -4.23 25.32 34.01
CA PHE A 21 -3.40 24.19 33.66
C PHE A 21 -3.53 24.01 32.14
N PRO A 22 -2.47 24.24 31.32
CA PRO A 22 -2.49 23.77 29.95
C PRO A 22 -2.63 22.25 30.03
N LEU A 23 -3.67 21.70 29.43
CA LEU A 23 -3.71 20.31 29.05
C LEU A 23 -2.41 20.07 28.25
N ALA A 24 -1.40 19.55 28.93
CA ALA A 24 -0.23 18.98 28.28
C ALA A 24 -0.78 17.84 27.43
N GLY A 25 -1.16 18.13 26.20
CA GLY A 25 -1.45 17.13 25.21
C GLY A 25 -0.22 16.24 25.17
N ALA A 26 -0.36 14.97 25.55
CA ALA A 26 0.69 13.99 25.40
C ALA A 26 1.17 14.13 23.94
N ALA A 27 2.36 14.69 23.76
CA ALA A 27 3.01 14.69 22.46
C ALA A 27 3.12 13.22 22.07
N GLN A 28 2.32 12.79 21.09
CA GLN A 28 2.47 11.46 20.53
C GLN A 28 3.90 11.42 20.00
N THR A 29 4.74 10.63 20.65
CA THR A 29 6.08 10.35 20.15
C THR A 29 5.89 9.72 18.78
N VAL A 30 6.21 10.47 17.73
CA VAL A 30 6.23 9.94 16.37
C VAL A 30 7.33 8.89 16.38
N GLU A 31 6.97 7.62 16.30
CA GLU A 31 7.94 6.54 16.17
C GLU A 31 8.78 6.77 14.92
N ALA A 32 10.09 6.51 15.01
CA ALA A 32 10.97 6.58 13.86
C ALA A 32 10.54 5.54 12.81
N PRO A 33 10.57 5.89 11.51
CA PRO A 33 10.18 4.95 10.45
C PRO A 33 11.03 3.68 10.50
N ARG A 34 10.40 2.53 10.31
CA ARG A 34 11.03 1.21 10.24
C ARG A 34 10.78 0.58 8.88
N TRP A 35 11.59 -0.42 8.54
CA TRP A 35 11.42 -1.20 7.33
C TRP A 35 10.52 -2.40 7.58
N TYR A 36 9.53 -2.58 6.72
CA TYR A 36 8.58 -3.69 6.76
C TYR A 36 8.65 -4.48 5.45
N LYS A 37 9.01 -5.76 5.54
CA LYS A 37 8.99 -6.69 4.41
C LYS A 37 7.57 -7.13 4.13
N GLY A 38 7.12 -7.06 2.87
CA GLY A 38 5.77 -7.50 2.51
C GLY A 38 5.62 -7.92 1.06
N ASN A 39 4.51 -8.61 0.79
CA ASN A 39 4.10 -8.98 -0.56
C ASN A 39 2.74 -8.35 -0.87
N THR A 40 2.58 -7.86 -2.10
CA THR A 40 1.38 -7.12 -2.54
C THR A 40 0.59 -7.85 -3.61
N HIS A 41 0.96 -9.12 -3.95
CA HIS A 41 0.28 -9.92 -4.95
C HIS A 41 0.37 -11.40 -4.59
N THR A 42 -0.76 -11.99 -4.16
CA THR A 42 -0.85 -13.40 -3.80
C THR A 42 -2.30 -13.90 -3.81
N HIS A 43 -2.49 -15.19 -4.11
CA HIS A 43 -3.77 -15.82 -4.31
C HIS A 43 -4.03 -16.91 -3.28
N THR A 44 -5.30 -17.19 -3.05
CA THR A 44 -5.79 -18.21 -2.12
C THR A 44 -6.83 -19.11 -2.81
N LEU A 45 -7.41 -20.08 -2.08
CA LEU A 45 -8.55 -20.88 -2.55
C LEU A 45 -9.81 -20.03 -2.85
N ASN A 46 -9.81 -18.74 -2.50
CA ASN A 46 -10.94 -17.87 -2.85
C ASN A 46 -10.94 -17.49 -4.34
N SER A 47 -9.82 -17.70 -5.03
CA SER A 47 -9.71 -17.61 -6.49
C SER A 47 -9.08 -18.88 -7.06
N ASP A 48 -7.83 -18.88 -7.43
CA ASP A 48 -7.12 -19.95 -8.12
C ASP A 48 -5.83 -20.42 -7.43
N GLY A 49 -5.60 -19.99 -6.20
CA GLY A 49 -4.53 -20.51 -5.35
C GLY A 49 -4.85 -21.92 -4.82
N ASP A 50 -3.83 -22.66 -4.36
CA ASP A 50 -3.96 -24.04 -3.86
C ASP A 50 -4.15 -24.14 -2.33
N SER A 51 -4.10 -23.03 -1.60
CA SER A 51 -4.09 -23.02 -0.14
C SER A 51 -5.10 -22.04 0.44
N THR A 52 -5.57 -22.36 1.67
CA THR A 52 -6.53 -21.48 2.36
C THR A 52 -5.92 -20.11 2.69
N PRO A 53 -6.72 -19.05 2.84
CA PRO A 53 -6.20 -17.75 3.30
C PRO A 53 -5.37 -17.84 4.59
N ASP A 54 -5.75 -18.71 5.52
CA ASP A 54 -5.01 -18.96 6.77
C ASP A 54 -3.63 -19.57 6.52
N ASP A 55 -3.54 -20.59 5.65
CA ASP A 55 -2.27 -21.25 5.32
C ASP A 55 -1.33 -20.31 4.57
N VAL A 56 -1.86 -19.51 3.64
CA VAL A 56 -1.12 -18.49 2.90
C VAL A 56 -0.53 -17.44 3.86
N VAL A 57 -1.37 -16.87 4.72
CA VAL A 57 -0.95 -15.87 5.72
C VAL A 57 0.10 -16.44 6.67
N ARG A 58 -0.09 -17.66 7.15
CA ARG A 58 0.86 -18.37 8.03
C ARG A 58 2.21 -18.52 7.35
N TRP A 59 2.24 -18.92 6.08
CA TRP A 59 3.47 -19.07 5.33
C TRP A 59 4.29 -17.78 5.31
N TYR A 60 3.68 -16.64 4.94
CA TYR A 60 4.38 -15.36 4.88
C TYR A 60 4.88 -14.92 6.26
N ARG A 61 4.06 -15.06 7.30
CA ARG A 61 4.44 -14.73 8.68
C ARG A 61 5.66 -15.55 9.13
N GLU A 62 5.64 -16.86 8.91
CA GLU A 62 6.72 -17.78 9.31
C GLU A 62 8.02 -17.55 8.50
N HIS A 63 7.94 -16.92 7.31
CA HIS A 63 9.09 -16.58 6.48
C HIS A 63 9.56 -15.12 6.64
N GLY A 64 9.23 -14.50 7.79
CA GLY A 64 9.77 -13.20 8.19
C GLY A 64 9.21 -12.00 7.40
N TYR A 65 8.02 -12.14 6.82
CA TYR A 65 7.28 -11.00 6.30
C TYR A 65 6.57 -10.29 7.46
N HIS A 66 6.34 -8.99 7.31
CA HIS A 66 5.62 -8.17 8.25
C HIS A 66 4.19 -7.86 7.78
N PHE A 67 3.98 -7.88 6.46
CA PHE A 67 2.64 -7.71 5.92
C PHE A 67 2.42 -8.51 4.64
N LEU A 68 1.14 -8.77 4.37
CA LEU A 68 0.67 -9.42 3.16
C LEU A 68 -0.59 -8.70 2.67
N VAL A 69 -0.71 -8.50 1.36
CA VAL A 69 -1.97 -8.13 0.71
C VAL A 69 -2.54 -9.37 0.04
N LEU A 70 -3.75 -9.79 0.41
CA LEU A 70 -4.49 -10.83 -0.31
C LEU A 70 -5.17 -10.20 -1.51
N THR A 71 -4.92 -10.74 -2.70
CA THR A 71 -5.36 -10.17 -3.99
C THR A 71 -5.99 -11.23 -4.87
N ASP A 72 -6.94 -11.99 -4.32
CA ASP A 72 -7.71 -12.98 -5.08
C ASP A 72 -8.42 -12.32 -6.28
N HIS A 73 -8.52 -13.04 -7.42
CA HIS A 73 -9.13 -12.55 -8.65
C HIS A 73 -10.60 -12.17 -8.46
N ASN A 74 -10.93 -10.89 -8.60
CA ASN A 74 -12.28 -10.33 -8.48
C ASN A 74 -13.00 -10.71 -7.16
N VAL A 75 -12.23 -10.98 -6.11
CA VAL A 75 -12.72 -11.35 -4.78
C VAL A 75 -11.99 -10.56 -3.70
N LEU A 76 -12.73 -9.82 -2.90
CA LEU A 76 -12.19 -9.14 -1.72
C LEU A 76 -12.27 -10.09 -0.51
N THR A 77 -11.16 -10.77 -0.24
CA THR A 77 -11.04 -11.67 0.91
C THR A 77 -11.12 -10.91 2.22
N ALA A 78 -11.97 -11.37 3.16
CA ALA A 78 -12.10 -10.77 4.48
C ALA A 78 -10.86 -11.05 5.35
N VAL A 79 -10.27 -10.02 5.92
CA VAL A 79 -8.98 -10.12 6.66
C VAL A 79 -9.09 -9.95 8.17
N ASP A 80 -10.26 -9.59 8.71
CA ASP A 80 -10.42 -9.29 10.15
C ASP A 80 -10.08 -10.50 11.03
N ALA A 81 -10.59 -11.68 10.68
CA ALA A 81 -10.30 -12.92 11.41
C ALA A 81 -8.83 -13.33 11.27
N LEU A 82 -8.22 -13.12 10.09
CA LEU A 82 -6.80 -13.40 9.85
C LEU A 82 -5.91 -12.47 10.68
N ASN A 83 -6.24 -11.19 10.77
CA ASN A 83 -5.53 -10.24 11.61
C ASN A 83 -5.70 -10.55 13.11
N ALA A 84 -6.89 -11.00 13.55
CA ALA A 84 -7.10 -11.42 14.92
C ALA A 84 -6.25 -12.66 15.29
N LEU A 85 -6.03 -13.57 14.32
CA LEU A 85 -5.26 -14.81 14.54
C LEU A 85 -3.75 -14.58 14.41
N HIS A 86 -3.31 -13.86 13.36
CA HIS A 86 -1.90 -13.73 13.00
C HIS A 86 -1.26 -12.39 13.36
N GLY A 87 -2.06 -11.35 13.61
CA GLY A 87 -1.61 -9.99 13.89
C GLY A 87 -1.69 -9.59 15.37
N ALA A 88 -2.06 -10.52 16.27
CA ALA A 88 -2.29 -10.21 17.70
C ALA A 88 -1.05 -9.67 18.44
N ASP A 89 0.15 -9.97 17.96
CA ASP A 89 1.43 -9.48 18.48
C ASP A 89 1.91 -8.18 17.81
N GLU A 90 1.11 -7.59 16.92
CA GLU A 90 1.42 -6.38 16.15
C GLU A 90 2.67 -6.50 15.25
N GLN A 91 3.14 -7.72 15.00
CA GLN A 91 4.32 -7.97 14.17
C GLN A 91 3.96 -8.39 12.75
N PHE A 92 2.71 -8.74 12.49
CA PHE A 92 2.22 -9.12 11.17
C PHE A 92 0.87 -8.47 10.87
N LEU A 93 0.66 -8.10 9.60
CA LEU A 93 -0.55 -7.42 9.13
C LEU A 93 -1.03 -8.04 7.82
N VAL A 94 -2.31 -8.42 7.77
CA VAL A 94 -2.98 -8.75 6.51
C VAL A 94 -3.77 -7.54 6.04
N ILE A 95 -3.44 -7.05 4.86
CA ILE A 95 -4.13 -5.95 4.20
C ILE A 95 -5.10 -6.54 3.18
N LYS A 96 -6.33 -6.04 3.17
CA LYS A 96 -7.31 -6.46 2.16
C LYS A 96 -6.96 -5.86 0.81
N GLY A 97 -7.13 -6.66 -0.23
CA GLY A 97 -6.91 -6.27 -1.60
C GLY A 97 -7.67 -7.19 -2.54
N GLU A 98 -7.60 -6.88 -3.80
CA GLU A 98 -8.26 -7.61 -4.86
C GLU A 98 -7.47 -7.45 -6.14
N GLU A 99 -7.30 -8.52 -6.90
CA GLU A 99 -6.84 -8.42 -8.28
C GLU A 99 -8.03 -8.24 -9.20
N VAL A 100 -8.30 -6.98 -9.60
CA VAL A 100 -9.31 -6.67 -10.60
C VAL A 100 -8.86 -7.24 -11.94
N THR A 101 -9.47 -8.34 -12.32
CA THR A 101 -9.12 -9.15 -13.49
C THR A 101 -10.05 -8.80 -14.63
N ASP A 102 -9.51 -8.11 -15.62
CA ASP A 102 -10.20 -7.63 -16.81
C ASP A 102 -9.43 -8.05 -18.08
N ARG A 103 -9.89 -7.65 -19.24
CA ARG A 103 -9.28 -7.99 -20.54
C ARG A 103 -9.65 -6.99 -21.63
N PHE A 104 -8.81 -6.92 -22.64
CA PHE A 104 -9.13 -6.28 -23.93
C PHE A 104 -8.80 -7.24 -25.06
N GLY A 105 -9.81 -7.79 -25.74
CA GLY A 105 -9.64 -8.89 -26.67
C GLY A 105 -9.02 -10.11 -25.97
N ASP A 106 -7.89 -10.59 -26.44
CA ASP A 106 -7.15 -11.72 -25.84
C ASP A 106 -6.09 -11.29 -24.82
N LYS A 107 -5.91 -9.98 -24.61
CA LYS A 107 -4.94 -9.44 -23.67
C LYS A 107 -5.51 -9.45 -22.25
N PRO A 108 -4.92 -10.19 -21.29
CA PRO A 108 -5.30 -10.10 -19.89
C PRO A 108 -4.80 -8.78 -19.28
N LEU A 109 -5.65 -8.09 -18.53
CA LEU A 109 -5.34 -6.81 -17.91
C LEU A 109 -5.72 -6.86 -16.44
N HIS A 110 -4.71 -6.96 -15.59
CA HIS A 110 -4.89 -7.16 -14.15
C HIS A 110 -4.34 -5.98 -13.35
N ILE A 111 -5.08 -5.56 -12.34
CA ILE A 111 -4.71 -4.43 -11.48
C ILE A 111 -5.07 -4.77 -10.04
N ASN A 112 -4.10 -4.79 -9.16
CA ASN A 112 -4.37 -4.92 -7.73
C ASN A 112 -4.93 -3.61 -7.17
N GLY A 113 -6.05 -3.71 -6.47
CA GLY A 113 -6.58 -2.66 -5.61
C GLY A 113 -6.14 -2.91 -4.17
N LEU A 114 -5.13 -2.17 -3.70
CA LEU A 114 -4.61 -2.31 -2.34
C LEU A 114 -5.44 -1.50 -1.36
N ASP A 115 -5.88 -2.11 -0.25
CA ASP A 115 -6.69 -1.50 0.82
C ASP A 115 -8.01 -0.89 0.34
N VAL A 116 -8.66 -1.53 -0.67
CA VAL A 116 -9.98 -1.10 -1.17
C VAL A 116 -11.06 -1.24 -0.10
N SER A 117 -12.04 -0.34 -0.13
CA SER A 117 -13.17 -0.36 0.82
C SER A 117 -14.16 -1.48 0.53
N ARG A 118 -14.41 -1.76 -0.77
CA ARG A 118 -15.31 -2.79 -1.30
C ARG A 118 -14.71 -3.40 -2.55
N ALA A 119 -15.20 -4.57 -2.94
CA ALA A 119 -14.83 -5.22 -4.18
C ALA A 119 -15.13 -4.33 -5.39
N VAL A 120 -14.22 -4.33 -6.36
CA VAL A 120 -14.27 -3.54 -7.58
C VAL A 120 -14.64 -4.45 -8.75
N THR A 121 -15.75 -4.17 -9.39
CA THR A 121 -16.13 -4.90 -10.60
C THR A 121 -15.28 -4.43 -11.79
N PRO A 122 -14.77 -5.34 -12.64
CA PRO A 122 -14.06 -4.98 -13.87
C PRO A 122 -14.89 -4.07 -14.77
N GLN A 123 -14.28 -3.02 -15.32
CA GLN A 123 -14.98 -1.91 -15.99
C GLN A 123 -15.01 -2.05 -17.52
N GLY A 124 -14.17 -2.93 -18.10
CA GLY A 124 -13.98 -3.01 -19.54
C GLY A 124 -13.46 -1.72 -20.16
N GLY A 125 -13.43 -1.65 -21.48
CA GLY A 125 -13.00 -0.43 -22.17
C GLY A 125 -12.85 -0.64 -23.67
N ALA A 126 -12.46 0.44 -24.39
CA ALA A 126 -12.32 0.47 -25.84
C ALA A 126 -10.88 0.22 -26.32
N SER A 127 -9.90 0.18 -25.41
CA SER A 127 -8.49 -0.12 -25.66
C SER A 127 -7.84 -0.62 -24.38
N VAL A 128 -6.61 -1.15 -24.47
CA VAL A 128 -5.81 -1.55 -23.29
C VAL A 128 -5.68 -0.39 -22.30
N ALA A 129 -5.27 0.78 -22.77
CA ALA A 129 -5.11 1.96 -21.90
C ALA A 129 -6.45 2.43 -21.28
N ASP A 130 -7.58 2.33 -22.01
CA ASP A 130 -8.90 2.69 -21.50
C ASP A 130 -9.39 1.70 -20.43
N VAL A 131 -9.18 0.39 -20.61
CA VAL A 131 -9.50 -0.64 -19.61
C VAL A 131 -8.67 -0.40 -18.34
N LEU A 132 -7.36 -0.20 -18.48
CA LEU A 132 -6.48 0.09 -17.34
C LEU A 132 -6.93 1.36 -16.60
N GLN A 133 -7.21 2.45 -17.33
CA GLN A 133 -7.64 3.72 -16.72
C GLN A 133 -8.95 3.58 -15.95
N ARG A 134 -9.95 2.92 -16.53
CA ARG A 134 -11.26 2.74 -15.89
C ARG A 134 -11.17 1.91 -14.61
N ASN A 135 -10.39 0.83 -14.62
CA ASN A 135 -10.18 0.00 -13.42
C ASN A 135 -9.37 0.76 -12.35
N VAL A 136 -8.36 1.55 -12.73
CA VAL A 136 -7.64 2.45 -11.83
C VAL A 136 -8.60 3.43 -11.15
N ASP A 137 -9.48 4.08 -11.93
CA ASP A 137 -10.45 5.06 -11.40
C ASP A 137 -11.49 4.39 -10.49
N ALA A 138 -11.91 3.15 -10.81
CA ALA A 138 -12.80 2.36 -9.96
C ALA A 138 -12.14 1.98 -8.62
N ILE A 139 -10.89 1.51 -8.64
CA ILE A 139 -10.10 1.24 -7.42
C ILE A 139 -9.96 2.51 -6.56
N ARG A 140 -9.68 3.67 -7.18
CA ARG A 140 -9.61 4.95 -6.48
C ARG A 140 -10.94 5.37 -5.85
N THR A 141 -12.06 5.09 -6.52
CA THR A 141 -13.40 5.35 -5.98
C THR A 141 -13.64 4.56 -4.69
N GLU A 142 -13.10 3.37 -4.59
CA GLU A 142 -13.14 2.54 -3.37
C GLU A 142 -11.99 2.84 -2.38
N ASN A 143 -11.34 4.00 -2.49
CA ASN A 143 -10.22 4.47 -1.66
C ASN A 143 -8.95 3.60 -1.74
N GLY A 144 -8.86 2.68 -2.70
CA GLY A 144 -7.73 1.81 -2.91
C GLY A 144 -6.54 2.50 -3.57
N ILE A 145 -5.38 1.87 -3.48
CA ILE A 145 -4.18 2.24 -4.22
C ILE A 145 -4.03 1.24 -5.38
N PRO A 146 -4.14 1.69 -6.65
CA PRO A 146 -3.96 0.80 -7.79
C PRO A 146 -2.49 0.42 -8.00
N HIS A 147 -2.28 -0.83 -8.41
CA HIS A 147 -1.00 -1.43 -8.71
C HIS A 147 -1.16 -2.27 -9.99
N ILE A 148 -0.59 -1.84 -11.11
CA ILE A 148 -0.71 -2.54 -12.39
C ILE A 148 0.19 -3.77 -12.40
N ASN A 149 -0.39 -4.95 -12.66
CA ASN A 149 0.25 -6.25 -12.55
C ASN A 149 0.94 -6.66 -13.86
N HIS A 150 2.02 -7.41 -13.76
CA HIS A 150 2.73 -8.19 -14.79
C HIS A 150 2.49 -7.76 -16.25
N PRO A 151 2.93 -6.55 -16.67
CA PRO A 151 2.64 -6.02 -18.03
C PRO A 151 3.04 -6.97 -19.17
N SER A 152 4.05 -7.79 -18.95
CA SER A 152 4.56 -8.77 -19.92
C SER A 152 3.83 -10.12 -19.91
N PHE A 153 2.86 -10.35 -19.01
CA PHE A 153 2.05 -11.55 -19.05
C PHE A 153 1.16 -11.53 -20.30
N GLY A 154 1.33 -12.53 -21.17
CA GLY A 154 0.68 -12.54 -22.49
C GLY A 154 1.06 -11.34 -23.39
N TRP A 155 2.13 -10.60 -23.04
CA TRP A 155 2.56 -9.35 -23.73
C TRP A 155 1.41 -8.34 -23.81
N ALA A 156 0.61 -8.26 -22.76
CA ALA A 156 -0.67 -7.57 -22.77
C ALA A 156 -0.52 -6.04 -22.76
N ILE A 157 0.45 -5.50 -22.03
CA ILE A 157 0.59 -4.06 -21.78
C ILE A 157 1.96 -3.59 -22.27
N THR A 158 1.97 -2.62 -23.17
CA THR A 158 3.20 -1.95 -23.63
C THR A 158 3.61 -0.81 -22.72
N ALA A 159 4.86 -0.35 -22.83
CA ALA A 159 5.34 0.82 -22.10
C ALA A 159 4.50 2.08 -22.41
N ASP A 160 4.11 2.26 -23.67
CA ASP A 160 3.28 3.40 -24.08
C ASP A 160 1.88 3.35 -23.47
N GLU A 161 1.24 2.17 -23.44
CA GLU A 161 -0.08 1.99 -22.84
C GLU A 161 -0.01 2.23 -21.31
N LEU A 162 1.02 1.67 -20.65
CA LEU A 162 1.24 1.86 -19.20
C LEU A 162 1.53 3.34 -18.87
N GLY A 163 2.33 4.02 -19.67
CA GLY A 163 2.69 5.43 -19.50
C GLY A 163 1.52 6.41 -19.68
N GLN A 164 0.41 5.99 -20.33
CA GLN A 164 -0.80 6.79 -20.50
C GLN A 164 -1.72 6.78 -19.28
N VAL A 165 -1.61 5.76 -18.40
CA VAL A 165 -2.50 5.59 -17.26
C VAL A 165 -2.22 6.65 -16.18
N ARG A 166 -3.25 7.38 -15.79
CA ARG A 166 -3.19 8.45 -14.78
C ARG A 166 -3.70 7.95 -13.43
N ASN A 167 -3.36 8.67 -12.36
CA ASN A 167 -3.75 8.33 -10.98
C ASN A 167 -3.26 6.95 -10.51
N ASN A 168 -2.27 6.40 -11.21
CA ASN A 168 -1.54 5.19 -10.86
C ASN A 168 -0.06 5.51 -10.73
N ARG A 169 0.60 4.94 -9.72
CA ARG A 169 2.05 5.10 -9.50
C ARG A 169 2.78 3.78 -9.31
N LEU A 170 2.07 2.66 -9.26
CA LEU A 170 2.65 1.37 -8.94
C LEU A 170 2.50 0.40 -10.10
N PHE A 171 3.57 -0.31 -10.45
CA PHE A 171 3.54 -1.41 -11.41
C PHE A 171 4.58 -2.47 -11.04
N GLU A 172 4.43 -3.68 -11.53
CA GLU A 172 5.39 -4.74 -11.31
C GLU A 172 6.58 -4.62 -12.25
N VAL A 173 7.73 -4.28 -11.69
CA VAL A 173 9.03 -4.37 -12.38
C VAL A 173 9.58 -5.79 -12.33
N PHE A 174 9.10 -6.59 -11.38
CA PHE A 174 9.38 -8.02 -11.26
C PHE A 174 8.16 -8.76 -10.72
N ASN A 175 7.82 -9.85 -11.38
CA ASN A 175 6.79 -10.79 -10.94
C ASN A 175 7.38 -12.20 -10.88
N GLY A 176 7.17 -12.90 -9.77
CA GLY A 176 7.74 -14.24 -9.50
C GLY A 176 7.04 -15.39 -10.22
N HIS A 177 5.91 -15.12 -10.90
CA HIS A 177 5.19 -16.14 -11.66
C HIS A 177 6.00 -16.60 -12.88
N PRO A 178 6.23 -17.93 -13.09
CA PRO A 178 7.13 -18.44 -14.13
C PRO A 178 6.68 -18.16 -15.58
N ARG A 179 5.41 -17.80 -15.77
CA ARG A 179 4.88 -17.40 -17.08
C ARG A 179 5.02 -15.91 -17.39
N VAL A 180 5.52 -15.11 -16.44
CA VAL A 180 5.80 -13.69 -16.66
C VAL A 180 7.23 -13.51 -17.11
N ASN A 181 7.43 -12.93 -18.29
CA ASN A 181 8.76 -12.65 -18.80
C ASN A 181 9.25 -11.26 -18.36
N ASN A 182 9.97 -11.23 -17.24
CA ASN A 182 10.51 -9.97 -16.69
C ASN A 182 11.66 -9.39 -17.54
N ILE A 183 12.37 -10.23 -18.31
CA ILE A 183 13.64 -9.88 -18.99
C ILE A 183 13.49 -9.49 -20.44
N GLY A 184 12.29 -9.60 -21.01
CA GLY A 184 12.07 -9.31 -22.43
C GLY A 184 12.72 -10.32 -23.38
N GLY A 185 13.08 -9.86 -24.57
CA GLY A 185 13.71 -10.67 -25.62
C GLY A 185 12.88 -10.72 -26.91
N GLY A 186 13.51 -11.12 -28.02
CA GLY A 186 12.82 -11.19 -29.31
C GLY A 186 12.33 -9.84 -29.86
N GLY A 187 12.95 -8.74 -29.45
CA GLY A 187 12.53 -7.38 -29.83
C GLY A 187 11.52 -6.74 -28.86
N VAL A 188 11.14 -7.45 -27.79
CA VAL A 188 10.27 -6.91 -26.71
C VAL A 188 11.15 -6.46 -25.54
N PRO A 189 10.95 -5.23 -25.02
CA PRO A 189 11.74 -4.74 -23.89
C PRO A 189 11.46 -5.54 -22.62
N SER A 190 12.46 -5.59 -21.74
CA SER A 190 12.28 -6.02 -20.35
C SER A 190 11.38 -5.04 -19.59
N LEU A 191 10.84 -5.48 -18.44
CA LEU A 191 10.04 -4.58 -17.57
C LEU A 191 10.88 -3.40 -17.05
N GLU A 192 12.19 -3.57 -16.83
CA GLU A 192 13.10 -2.47 -16.49
C GLU A 192 13.29 -1.47 -17.63
N GLU A 193 13.48 -1.94 -18.86
CA GLU A 193 13.59 -1.06 -20.05
C GLU A 193 12.28 -0.30 -20.30
N ALA A 194 11.13 -0.97 -20.13
CA ALA A 194 9.82 -0.32 -20.19
C ALA A 194 9.69 0.77 -19.11
N TRP A 195 10.13 0.47 -17.89
CA TRP A 195 10.15 1.43 -16.80
C TRP A 195 11.02 2.65 -17.12
N ASP A 196 12.24 2.41 -17.57
CA ASP A 196 13.18 3.47 -17.95
C ASP A 196 12.65 4.35 -19.09
N ALA A 197 11.94 3.76 -20.07
CA ALA A 197 11.26 4.50 -21.14
C ALA A 197 10.18 5.44 -20.57
N ILE A 198 9.30 4.93 -19.69
CA ILE A 198 8.22 5.71 -19.07
C ILE A 198 8.77 6.86 -18.22
N LEU A 199 9.78 6.59 -17.40
CA LEU A 199 10.44 7.60 -16.56
C LEU A 199 11.10 8.68 -17.42
N SER A 200 11.69 8.30 -18.57
CA SER A 200 12.35 9.23 -19.49
C SER A 200 11.37 10.18 -20.18
N HIS A 201 10.10 9.77 -20.32
CA HIS A 201 9.02 10.64 -20.78
C HIS A 201 8.41 11.51 -19.67
N GLY A 202 8.97 11.46 -18.44
CA GLY A 202 8.54 12.29 -17.32
C GLY A 202 7.35 11.72 -16.54
N THR A 203 6.89 10.52 -16.83
CA THR A 203 5.82 9.86 -16.07
C THR A 203 6.42 9.11 -14.89
N LEU A 204 6.07 9.50 -13.66
CA LEU A 204 6.53 8.87 -12.44
C LEU A 204 5.76 7.57 -12.20
N LEU A 205 6.48 6.44 -12.24
CA LEU A 205 6.04 5.14 -11.76
C LEU A 205 7.07 4.56 -10.79
N TYR A 206 6.60 3.82 -9.81
CA TYR A 206 7.39 3.07 -8.84
C TYR A 206 7.32 1.58 -9.14
N GLY A 207 8.47 0.92 -9.17
CA GLY A 207 8.61 -0.50 -9.49
C GLY A 207 8.46 -1.37 -8.24
N ILE A 208 7.51 -2.30 -8.27
CA ILE A 208 7.25 -3.30 -7.22
C ILE A 208 7.78 -4.66 -7.67
N ALA A 209 8.33 -5.45 -6.73
CA ALA A 209 8.59 -6.88 -6.91
C ALA A 209 7.58 -7.68 -6.09
N VAL A 210 7.04 -8.73 -6.69
CA VAL A 210 5.99 -9.57 -6.09
C VAL A 210 6.23 -11.05 -6.36
N ASP A 211 5.53 -11.89 -5.61
CA ASP A 211 5.49 -13.34 -5.83
C ASP A 211 4.49 -13.76 -6.88
N ASP A 212 3.29 -13.15 -6.88
CA ASP A 212 2.12 -13.63 -7.62
C ASP A 212 1.88 -15.13 -7.33
N ALA A 213 1.89 -15.44 -6.01
CA ALA A 213 1.96 -16.81 -5.54
C ALA A 213 0.58 -17.46 -5.51
N HIS A 214 0.50 -18.65 -6.11
CA HIS A 214 -0.69 -19.50 -6.18
C HIS A 214 -0.47 -20.86 -5.50
N PHE A 215 0.79 -21.37 -5.46
CA PHE A 215 1.10 -22.73 -5.04
C PHE A 215 2.01 -22.74 -3.81
N PHE A 216 1.40 -23.00 -2.64
CA PHE A 216 2.07 -23.10 -1.35
C PHE A 216 2.39 -24.56 -0.97
N LYS A 217 1.74 -25.52 -1.62
CA LYS A 217 1.94 -26.98 -1.38
C LYS A 217 3.16 -27.54 -2.12
N GLN A 218 3.81 -26.74 -2.98
CA GLN A 218 4.99 -27.15 -3.73
C GLN A 218 6.16 -26.16 -3.51
N PRO A 219 6.65 -26.02 -2.26
CA PRO A 219 7.66 -25.06 -1.94
C PRO A 219 8.95 -25.33 -2.72
N GLY A 220 9.54 -24.27 -3.29
CA GLY A 220 10.79 -24.36 -4.04
C GLY A 220 10.69 -24.92 -5.47
N ASN A 221 9.52 -25.34 -5.92
CA ASN A 221 9.34 -25.75 -7.32
C ASN A 221 9.37 -24.51 -8.24
N PRO A 222 10.37 -24.39 -9.16
CA PRO A 222 10.51 -23.21 -10.02
C PRO A 222 9.43 -23.12 -11.11
N ASP A 223 8.78 -24.25 -11.44
CA ASP A 223 7.83 -24.34 -12.57
C ASP A 223 6.41 -23.89 -12.19
N VAL A 224 6.14 -23.67 -10.89
CA VAL A 224 4.85 -23.19 -10.40
C VAL A 224 5.01 -21.84 -9.70
N PRO A 225 4.00 -20.95 -9.72
CA PRO A 225 4.04 -19.67 -9.01
C PRO A 225 3.98 -19.86 -7.50
N GLY A 226 5.15 -20.00 -6.90
CA GLY A 226 5.33 -20.17 -5.45
C GLY A 226 5.80 -18.89 -4.75
N PRO A 227 5.65 -18.81 -3.42
CA PRO A 227 6.01 -17.63 -2.65
C PRO A 227 7.52 -17.47 -2.42
N GLY A 228 7.96 -16.27 -2.03
CA GLY A 228 9.33 -15.96 -1.63
C GLY A 228 10.27 -15.56 -2.76
N ARG A 229 9.75 -15.17 -3.91
CA ARG A 229 10.54 -14.83 -5.11
C ARG A 229 10.77 -13.34 -5.29
N GLY A 230 9.79 -12.52 -4.87
CA GLY A 230 9.86 -11.07 -4.94
C GLY A 230 9.08 -10.42 -3.81
N TRP A 231 9.56 -9.30 -3.30
CA TRP A 231 8.89 -8.57 -2.22
C TRP A 231 9.27 -7.09 -2.22
N VAL A 232 8.57 -6.33 -1.42
CA VAL A 232 8.91 -4.94 -1.12
C VAL A 232 9.40 -4.79 0.32
N MET A 233 10.32 -3.86 0.52
CA MET A 233 10.71 -3.35 1.82
C MET A 233 10.16 -1.93 1.94
N VAL A 234 9.12 -1.75 2.74
CA VAL A 234 8.39 -0.49 2.90
C VAL A 234 8.83 0.22 4.16
N ARG A 235 9.10 1.52 4.07
CA ARG A 235 9.46 2.35 5.21
C ARG A 235 8.23 3.11 5.70
N ALA A 236 7.77 2.78 6.90
CA ALA A 236 6.60 3.41 7.50
C ALA A 236 6.79 3.59 9.03
N ASN A 237 6.04 4.53 9.62
CA ASN A 237 6.10 4.78 11.06
C ASN A 237 5.46 3.64 11.86
N ARG A 238 4.41 3.02 11.32
CA ARG A 238 3.70 1.92 11.96
C ARG A 238 3.23 0.89 10.94
N LEU A 239 3.12 -0.36 11.38
CA LEU A 239 2.53 -1.44 10.61
C LEU A 239 1.00 -1.31 10.64
N ALA A 240 0.45 -0.52 9.72
CA ALA A 240 -0.98 -0.27 9.59
C ALA A 240 -1.36 -0.16 8.11
N PRO A 241 -2.54 -0.67 7.68
CA PRO A 241 -2.88 -0.80 6.27
C PRO A 241 -2.65 0.48 5.49
N ARG A 242 -3.27 1.58 5.95
CA ARG A 242 -3.18 2.85 5.24
C ARG A 242 -1.77 3.43 5.19
N GLN A 243 -0.96 3.26 6.26
CA GLN A 243 0.43 3.74 6.26
C GLN A 243 1.32 2.96 5.29
N ILE A 244 1.13 1.64 5.20
CA ILE A 244 1.89 0.80 4.26
C ILE A 244 1.55 1.17 2.82
N VAL A 245 0.26 1.22 2.45
CA VAL A 245 -0.12 1.50 1.06
C VAL A 245 0.16 2.95 0.64
N GLU A 246 0.08 3.93 1.56
CA GLU A 246 0.48 5.31 1.30
C GLU A 246 2.01 5.45 1.14
N ALA A 247 2.80 4.68 1.90
CA ALA A 247 4.25 4.65 1.73
C ALA A 247 4.64 4.04 0.38
N LEU A 248 3.95 2.99 -0.07
CA LEU A 248 4.12 2.44 -1.42
C LEU A 248 3.78 3.50 -2.49
N GLU A 249 2.63 4.16 -2.39
CA GLU A 249 2.23 5.21 -3.34
C GLU A 249 3.17 6.43 -3.32
N GLY A 250 3.82 6.69 -2.18
CA GLY A 250 4.81 7.75 -1.99
C GLY A 250 6.22 7.40 -2.48
N GLY A 251 6.50 6.12 -2.80
CA GLY A 251 7.83 5.65 -3.17
C GLY A 251 8.77 5.42 -1.98
N ASP A 252 8.25 5.38 -0.76
CA ASP A 252 9.02 5.11 0.47
C ASP A 252 9.28 3.60 0.63
N PHE A 253 9.85 2.97 -0.39
CA PHE A 253 10.17 1.56 -0.40
C PHE A 253 11.28 1.22 -1.41
N TYR A 254 11.79 0.00 -1.34
CA TYR A 254 12.53 -0.62 -2.42
C TYR A 254 11.98 -2.01 -2.72
N ALA A 255 12.13 -2.47 -3.96
CA ALA A 255 11.75 -3.81 -4.41
C ALA A 255 12.95 -4.74 -4.36
N SER A 256 12.74 -6.05 -4.10
CA SER A 256 13.85 -7.01 -4.00
C SER A 256 13.42 -8.43 -4.37
N THR A 257 14.39 -9.19 -4.91
CA THR A 257 14.31 -10.64 -5.07
C THR A 257 15.28 -11.37 -4.13
N GLY A 258 15.91 -10.66 -3.17
CA GLY A 258 16.83 -11.27 -2.21
C GLY A 258 17.85 -10.34 -1.60
N VAL A 259 18.17 -9.23 -2.24
CA VAL A 259 19.12 -8.25 -1.71
C VAL A 259 18.47 -7.44 -0.60
N VAL A 260 19.15 -7.31 0.54
CA VAL A 260 18.70 -6.50 1.68
C VAL A 260 19.54 -5.24 1.79
N LEU A 261 18.89 -4.09 1.93
CA LEU A 261 19.54 -2.81 2.20
C LEU A 261 19.38 -2.47 3.69
N THR A 262 20.50 -2.32 4.39
CA THR A 262 20.52 -1.88 5.80
C THR A 262 20.29 -0.37 5.93
N ASN A 263 20.63 0.37 4.87
CA ASN A 263 20.32 1.79 4.75
C ASN A 263 19.93 2.11 3.29
N TYR A 264 18.88 2.91 3.14
CA TYR A 264 18.50 3.52 1.86
C TYR A 264 17.85 4.87 2.11
N GLN A 265 18.39 5.88 1.44
CA GLN A 265 17.87 7.24 1.46
C GLN A 265 17.92 7.81 0.05
N ALA A 266 16.81 8.39 -0.39
CA ALA A 266 16.71 9.12 -1.64
C ALA A 266 16.20 10.54 -1.35
N THR A 267 16.93 11.51 -1.85
CA THR A 267 16.59 12.93 -1.76
C THR A 267 16.74 13.56 -3.16
N PRO A 268 16.21 14.75 -3.42
CA PRO A 268 16.44 15.46 -4.68
C PRO A 268 17.92 15.72 -4.99
N ALA A 269 18.80 15.67 -3.98
CA ALA A 269 20.23 15.94 -4.13
C ALA A 269 21.10 14.69 -4.20
N ARG A 270 20.64 13.55 -3.65
CA ARG A 270 21.49 12.37 -3.50
C ARG A 270 20.68 11.10 -3.25
N ILE A 271 21.16 9.98 -3.78
CA ILE A 271 20.78 8.63 -3.37
C ILE A 271 21.95 8.00 -2.63
N THR A 272 21.69 7.42 -1.45
CA THR A 272 22.66 6.63 -0.68
C THR A 272 22.04 5.28 -0.31
N LEU A 273 22.84 4.22 -0.35
CA LEU A 273 22.43 2.90 0.09
C LEU A 273 23.58 2.12 0.69
N THR A 274 23.26 1.19 1.58
CA THR A 274 24.21 0.23 2.15
C THR A 274 23.57 -1.15 2.09
N ILE A 275 24.29 -2.12 1.55
CA ILE A 275 23.86 -3.51 1.38
C ILE A 275 24.20 -4.31 2.65
N GLU A 276 23.31 -5.18 3.10
CA GLU A 276 23.63 -6.25 4.03
C GLU A 276 24.45 -7.31 3.29
N ALA A 277 25.76 -7.06 3.19
CA ALA A 277 26.64 -7.88 2.38
C ALA A 277 26.97 -9.22 3.07
N THR A 278 26.92 -10.31 2.32
CA THR A 278 27.40 -11.62 2.75
C THR A 278 28.85 -11.83 2.34
N SER A 279 29.60 -12.65 3.09
CA SER A 279 31.04 -12.88 2.86
C SER A 279 31.35 -13.62 1.54
N PHE A 280 30.36 -14.29 0.94
CA PHE A 280 30.52 -15.11 -0.27
C PHE A 280 29.85 -14.52 -1.52
N SER A 281 29.17 -13.40 -1.37
CA SER A 281 28.54 -12.69 -2.51
C SER A 281 29.35 -11.47 -2.93
N LYS A 282 29.23 -11.14 -4.22
CA LYS A 282 29.70 -9.87 -4.78
C LYS A 282 28.51 -9.07 -5.25
N TYR A 283 28.64 -7.76 -5.16
CA TYR A 283 27.57 -6.83 -5.50
C TYR A 283 28.02 -5.82 -6.55
N ARG A 284 27.09 -5.39 -7.39
CA ARG A 284 27.24 -4.23 -8.26
C ARG A 284 26.07 -3.31 -8.01
N VAL A 285 26.34 -2.06 -7.73
CA VAL A 285 25.35 -1.00 -7.59
C VAL A 285 25.44 -0.11 -8.82
N GLN A 286 24.36 -0.05 -9.57
CA GLN A 286 24.22 0.76 -10.78
C GLN A 286 23.28 1.92 -10.49
N PHE A 287 23.74 3.16 -10.73
CA PHE A 287 22.90 4.34 -10.77
C PHE A 287 22.50 4.60 -12.22
N ILE A 288 21.20 4.70 -12.46
CA ILE A 288 20.59 4.69 -13.79
C ILE A 288 19.75 5.98 -13.94
N GLY A 289 19.89 6.63 -15.10
CA GLY A 289 19.16 7.83 -15.46
C GLY A 289 18.42 7.70 -16.80
N SER A 290 17.97 8.82 -17.35
CA SER A 290 17.14 8.88 -18.55
C SER A 290 17.65 8.00 -19.67
N GLY A 291 16.73 7.26 -20.31
CA GLY A 291 17.02 6.27 -21.35
C GLY A 291 17.67 4.99 -20.83
N GLY A 292 17.59 4.69 -19.54
CA GLY A 292 18.28 3.55 -18.95
C GLY A 292 19.81 3.73 -18.88
N ARG A 293 20.30 4.95 -19.08
CA ARG A 293 21.74 5.25 -19.14
C ARG A 293 22.42 4.95 -17.79
N LEU A 294 23.46 4.14 -17.83
CA LEU A 294 24.32 3.92 -16.68
C LEU A 294 25.11 5.21 -16.34
N LEU A 295 24.82 5.79 -15.17
CA LEU A 295 25.45 7.02 -14.70
C LEU A 295 26.74 6.71 -13.90
N ARG A 296 26.67 5.69 -13.05
CA ARG A 296 27.77 5.21 -12.22
C ARG A 296 27.56 3.75 -11.84
N GLU A 297 28.63 2.98 -11.76
CA GLU A 297 28.65 1.64 -11.17
C GLU A 297 29.71 1.58 -10.06
N VAL A 298 29.37 0.93 -8.95
CA VAL A 298 30.27 0.65 -7.82
C VAL A 298 30.11 -0.79 -7.36
N THR A 299 31.14 -1.35 -6.75
CA THR A 299 31.18 -2.74 -6.27
C THR A 299 31.28 -2.84 -4.75
N GLU A 300 31.33 -1.72 -4.08
CA GLU A 300 31.35 -1.61 -2.62
C GLU A 300 29.97 -1.85 -2.03
N ALA A 301 29.91 -2.33 -0.77
CA ALA A 301 28.66 -2.54 -0.05
C ALA A 301 27.92 -1.23 0.28
N THR A 302 28.63 -0.10 0.29
CA THR A 302 28.03 1.24 0.46
C THR A 302 28.25 2.04 -0.82
N ALA A 303 27.18 2.61 -1.34
CA ALA A 303 27.20 3.39 -2.58
C ALA A 303 26.40 4.67 -2.43
N ASP A 304 26.85 5.71 -3.15
CA ASP A 304 26.12 6.97 -3.25
C ASP A 304 26.21 7.57 -4.65
N TYR A 305 25.21 8.38 -4.98
CA TYR A 305 25.20 9.20 -6.20
C TYR A 305 24.69 10.60 -5.89
N VAL A 306 25.51 11.61 -6.20
CA VAL A 306 25.12 13.03 -6.13
C VAL A 306 24.41 13.40 -7.44
N ILE A 307 23.16 13.80 -7.34
CA ILE A 307 22.33 14.21 -8.47
C ILE A 307 22.84 15.54 -9.01
N ARG A 308 23.08 15.63 -10.32
CA ARG A 308 23.67 16.79 -11.00
C ARG A 308 22.64 17.73 -11.60
N GLY A 309 21.43 17.21 -11.88
CA GLY A 309 20.30 17.99 -12.39
C GLY A 309 20.01 17.80 -13.88
N ASP A 310 20.77 16.95 -14.59
CA ASP A 310 20.65 16.70 -16.03
C ASP A 310 20.30 15.24 -16.36
N GLU A 311 20.08 14.40 -15.33
CA GLU A 311 19.86 12.97 -15.50
C GLU A 311 18.42 12.59 -15.90
N GLY A 312 17.46 13.54 -15.81
CA GLY A 312 16.02 13.32 -16.03
C GLY A 312 15.35 12.57 -14.86
N TYR A 313 15.95 11.49 -14.44
CA TYR A 313 15.68 10.79 -13.18
C TYR A 313 16.94 10.05 -12.72
N VAL A 314 16.97 9.63 -11.45
CA VAL A 314 17.98 8.71 -10.94
C VAL A 314 17.30 7.63 -10.11
N ARG A 315 17.60 6.37 -10.41
CA ARG A 315 17.29 5.20 -9.59
C ARG A 315 18.55 4.35 -9.39
N ALA A 316 18.56 3.50 -8.38
CA ALA A 316 19.62 2.52 -8.22
C ALA A 316 19.11 1.09 -8.42
N LYS A 317 20.00 0.23 -8.96
CA LYS A 317 19.84 -1.21 -9.07
C LYS A 317 21.02 -1.88 -8.38
N VAL A 318 20.76 -2.80 -7.48
CA VAL A 318 21.78 -3.62 -6.84
C VAL A 318 21.66 -5.03 -7.39
N ILE A 319 22.77 -5.57 -7.91
CA ILE A 319 22.86 -6.91 -8.48
C ILE A 319 23.82 -7.73 -7.64
N GLU A 320 23.34 -8.82 -7.07
CA GLU A 320 24.14 -9.81 -6.35
C GLU A 320 24.67 -10.89 -7.31
N SER A 321 25.84 -11.46 -7.02
CA SER A 321 26.49 -12.45 -7.89
C SER A 321 25.71 -13.76 -8.09
N ASN A 322 24.69 -14.02 -7.27
CA ASN A 322 23.75 -15.15 -7.41
C ASN A 322 22.53 -14.83 -8.32
N GLY A 323 22.47 -13.61 -8.89
CA GLY A 323 21.39 -13.15 -9.75
C GLY A 323 20.23 -12.43 -9.03
N ARG A 324 20.27 -12.33 -7.69
CA ARG A 324 19.27 -11.55 -6.95
C ARG A 324 19.47 -10.05 -7.19
N VAL A 325 18.37 -9.31 -7.14
CA VAL A 325 18.37 -7.88 -7.45
C VAL A 325 17.57 -7.11 -6.41
N ALA A 326 17.96 -5.85 -6.16
CA ALA A 326 17.09 -4.86 -5.54
C ALA A 326 17.00 -3.61 -6.43
N TRP A 327 15.83 -2.98 -6.46
CA TRP A 327 15.54 -1.75 -7.18
C TRP A 327 15.08 -0.67 -6.21
N THR A 328 15.77 0.47 -6.21
CA THR A 328 15.28 1.66 -5.50
C THR A 328 14.28 2.42 -6.37
N GLN A 329 13.48 3.28 -5.73
CA GLN A 329 12.53 4.10 -6.47
C GLN A 329 13.21 5.31 -7.12
N PRO A 330 12.68 5.81 -8.27
CA PRO A 330 13.29 6.90 -9.00
C PRO A 330 13.11 8.24 -8.27
N VAL A 331 14.15 9.05 -8.29
CA VAL A 331 14.08 10.48 -8.01
C VAL A 331 13.95 11.20 -9.35
N MET A 332 12.79 11.81 -9.61
CA MET A 332 12.56 12.59 -10.83
C MET A 332 13.26 13.95 -10.73
N ILE A 333 13.88 14.36 -11.83
CA ILE A 333 14.63 15.61 -11.92
C ILE A 333 13.93 16.50 -12.96
N PRO A 334 13.40 17.64 -12.55
CA PRO A 334 12.73 18.55 -13.47
C PRO A 334 13.74 19.10 -14.50
N PRO A 335 13.31 19.34 -15.75
CA PRO A 335 14.18 19.91 -16.75
C PRO A 335 14.70 21.30 -16.32
N PRO A 336 15.93 21.68 -16.72
CA PRO A 336 16.49 22.99 -16.42
C PRO A 336 15.55 24.12 -16.88
N GLY A 337 15.23 25.06 -15.98
CA GLY A 337 14.32 26.18 -16.27
C GLY A 337 12.85 25.95 -15.94
N ALA A 338 12.45 24.77 -15.48
CA ALA A 338 11.15 24.59 -14.84
C ALA A 338 11.15 25.40 -13.53
N ASN A 339 10.33 26.46 -13.46
CA ASN A 339 10.23 27.31 -12.28
C ASN A 339 9.93 26.49 -11.04
N HIS A 340 10.82 26.53 -10.05
CA HIS A 340 10.69 25.85 -8.75
C HIS A 340 9.45 26.26 -7.94
N ALA A 341 8.70 27.30 -8.37
CA ALA A 341 7.44 27.70 -7.77
C ALA A 341 6.35 26.60 -7.79
N GLY A 342 6.41 25.64 -8.73
CA GLY A 342 5.48 24.51 -8.81
C GLY A 342 5.88 23.30 -7.95
N LEU A 343 7.17 23.03 -7.76
CA LEU A 343 7.65 21.86 -7.02
C LEU A 343 7.55 22.03 -5.50
N GLY A 344 7.82 23.26 -5.00
CA GLY A 344 7.60 23.58 -3.59
C GLY A 344 6.12 23.41 -3.18
N LEU A 345 5.19 23.65 -4.11
CA LEU A 345 3.76 23.51 -3.89
C LEU A 345 3.31 22.03 -3.91
N VAL A 346 3.98 21.17 -4.68
CA VAL A 346 3.64 19.72 -4.73
C VAL A 346 4.11 19.00 -3.46
N VAL A 347 5.28 19.36 -2.91
CA VAL A 347 5.76 18.81 -1.62
C VAL A 347 4.95 19.39 -0.44
N LEU A 348 4.57 20.68 -0.50
CA LEU A 348 3.67 21.29 0.49
C LEU A 348 2.21 20.84 0.33
N MET A 349 1.75 20.51 -0.88
CA MET A 349 0.39 20.00 -1.11
C MET A 349 0.27 18.53 -0.71
N ALA A 350 1.32 17.70 -0.80
CA ALA A 350 1.32 16.35 -0.25
C ALA A 350 1.26 16.38 1.30
N ALA A 351 1.97 17.29 1.95
CA ALA A 351 1.88 17.53 3.40
C ALA A 351 0.58 18.25 3.79
N GLY A 352 0.08 19.19 2.98
CA GLY A 352 -1.15 19.95 3.23
C GLY A 352 -2.43 19.20 2.92
N ALA A 353 -2.44 18.31 1.92
CA ALA A 353 -3.60 17.48 1.58
C ALA A 353 -3.91 16.44 2.66
N GLY A 354 -2.88 15.95 3.37
CA GLY A 354 -3.06 15.12 4.58
C GLY A 354 -3.74 15.89 5.71
N ALA A 355 -3.30 17.12 5.97
CA ALA A 355 -3.87 17.98 7.01
C ALA A 355 -5.29 18.46 6.66
N TRP A 356 -5.57 18.80 5.41
CA TRP A 356 -6.90 19.23 4.96
C TRP A 356 -7.91 18.09 4.96
N ARG A 357 -7.50 16.87 4.56
CA ARG A 357 -8.36 15.67 4.64
C ARG A 357 -8.66 15.25 6.08
N LEU A 358 -7.76 15.49 7.03
CA LEU A 358 -8.00 15.25 8.45
C LEU A 358 -8.99 16.27 9.03
N ALA A 359 -8.91 17.55 8.63
CA ALA A 359 -9.87 18.59 9.03
C ALA A 359 -11.28 18.34 8.46
N ASP A 360 -11.40 17.98 7.17
CA ASP A 360 -12.68 17.66 6.51
C ASP A 360 -13.34 16.38 7.10
N ARG A 361 -12.53 15.38 7.51
CA ARG A 361 -13.06 14.21 8.22
C ARG A 361 -13.55 14.54 9.65
N GLY A 362 -12.88 15.46 10.35
CA GLY A 362 -13.32 15.97 11.64
C GLY A 362 -14.69 16.65 11.54
N GLU A 363 -14.88 17.53 10.57
CA GLU A 363 -16.17 18.22 10.34
C GLU A 363 -17.31 17.28 9.91
N ARG A 364 -17.03 16.28 9.07
CA ARG A 364 -18.05 15.29 8.66
C ARG A 364 -18.46 14.37 9.81
N ARG A 365 -17.51 14.05 10.71
CA ARG A 365 -17.80 13.23 11.89
C ARG A 365 -18.69 14.00 12.90
N THR A 366 -18.38 15.26 13.17
CA THR A 366 -19.21 16.12 14.04
C THR A 366 -20.61 16.35 13.46
N LYS A 367 -20.75 16.66 12.16
CA LYS A 367 -22.05 16.80 11.50
C LYS A 367 -22.88 15.51 11.52
N ASN A 368 -22.24 14.33 11.43
CA ASN A 368 -22.95 13.06 11.52
C ASN A 368 -23.37 12.72 12.96
N GLU A 369 -22.60 13.10 13.97
CA GLU A 369 -22.96 12.94 15.39
C GLU A 369 -24.10 13.90 15.78
N GLU A 370 -24.09 15.14 15.29
CA GLU A 370 -25.20 16.10 15.45
C GLU A 370 -26.50 15.58 14.82
N ARG A 371 -26.46 15.07 13.59
CA ARG A 371 -27.63 14.47 12.92
C ARG A 371 -28.15 13.22 13.64
N ARG A 372 -27.27 12.40 14.26
CA ARG A 372 -27.68 11.25 15.09
C ARG A 372 -28.36 11.71 16.37
N THR A 373 -27.87 12.78 16.99
CA THR A 373 -28.43 13.36 18.22
C THR A 373 -29.79 14.03 17.95
N GLU A 374 -29.93 14.75 16.85
CA GLU A 374 -31.22 15.31 16.41
C GLU A 374 -32.26 14.22 16.09
N ARG A 375 -31.88 13.12 15.41
CA ARG A 375 -32.78 11.98 15.17
C ARG A 375 -33.21 11.29 16.46
N ARG A 376 -32.31 11.17 17.46
CA ARG A 376 -32.67 10.64 18.78
C ARG A 376 -33.63 11.56 19.53
N ASN A 377 -33.42 12.87 19.49
CA ASN A 377 -34.28 13.84 20.15
C ASN A 377 -35.66 13.94 19.45
N ARG A 378 -35.71 13.81 18.11
CA ARG A 378 -36.98 13.77 17.36
C ARG A 378 -37.79 12.50 17.66
N LYS A 379 -37.13 11.32 17.82
CA LYS A 379 -37.79 10.09 18.26
C LYS A 379 -38.32 10.18 19.71
N ARG A 380 -37.65 10.93 20.59
CA ARG A 380 -38.13 11.15 21.96
C ARG A 380 -39.33 12.14 22.04
N ARG A 381 -39.43 13.10 21.12
CA ARG A 381 -40.54 14.05 21.06
C ARG A 381 -41.80 13.47 20.41
N ASN A 382 -41.68 12.48 19.54
CA ASN A 382 -42.79 11.81 18.88
C ASN A 382 -43.14 10.45 19.53
N GLY A 383 -43.06 10.37 20.85
CA GLY A 383 -43.40 9.19 21.62
C GLY A 383 -44.87 8.80 21.43
N THR A 384 -45.11 7.71 20.71
CA THR A 384 -46.36 6.96 20.74
C THR A 384 -46.30 5.95 21.89
N PRO A 385 -47.38 5.76 22.67
CA PRO A 385 -47.32 4.88 23.83
C PRO A 385 -47.30 3.40 23.43
N GLU A 386 -46.41 2.67 24.12
CA GLU A 386 -46.34 1.20 24.05
C GLU A 386 -47.66 0.59 24.58
N ARG A 387 -48.34 -0.16 23.71
CA ARG A 387 -49.38 -1.09 24.13
C ARG A 387 -48.69 -2.36 24.69
N ARG A 388 -48.85 -2.55 25.99
CA ARG A 388 -48.72 -3.84 26.67
C ARG A 388 -49.87 -4.75 26.26
N ASN A 389 -49.57 -5.93 25.77
CA ASN A 389 -50.37 -7.17 25.87
C ASN A 389 -49.38 -8.29 25.58
N GLY A 390 -49.04 -9.21 26.50
CA GLY A 390 -49.92 -10.30 26.98
C GLY A 390 -49.39 -11.57 26.33
N ALA A 391 -48.51 -12.35 27.01
CA ALA A 391 -48.35 -13.77 26.77
C ALA A 391 -49.63 -14.47 27.22
N PRO A 392 -49.99 -15.70 26.84
CA PRO A 392 -49.14 -16.89 26.83
C PRO A 392 -49.48 -17.91 25.71
N GLU A 393 -48.73 -18.91 25.47
CA GLU A 393 -49.03 -20.34 25.67
C GLU A 393 -48.13 -21.28 24.88
N ARG A 394 -47.65 -22.27 25.58
CA ARG A 394 -46.94 -23.45 25.10
C ARG A 394 -47.85 -24.33 24.23
N ARG A 395 -47.33 -24.88 23.14
CA ARG A 395 -47.69 -26.28 22.73
C ARG A 395 -46.47 -27.03 22.24
N VAL A 396 -46.28 -28.15 22.86
CA VAL A 396 -45.38 -29.27 22.56
C VAL A 396 -46.07 -30.18 21.54
N ALA A 397 -45.35 -30.71 20.56
CA ALA A 397 -45.50 -32.00 19.90
C ALA A 397 -44.41 -32.09 18.84
N SER A 398 -43.39 -32.91 19.02
CA SER A 398 -43.35 -34.37 18.86
C SER A 398 -43.08 -34.80 17.40
N SER A 399 -41.85 -35.27 17.20
CA SER A 399 -41.37 -36.41 16.41
C SER A 399 -41.83 -36.57 14.95
N PHE A 400 -40.87 -36.68 14.01
CA PHE A 400 -40.70 -37.93 13.28
C PHE A 400 -39.32 -38.06 12.63
N VAL A 401 -38.70 -39.20 12.83
CA VAL A 401 -37.47 -39.75 12.25
C VAL A 401 -37.82 -40.42 10.90
N ALA A 402 -36.93 -40.26 9.91
CA ALA A 402 -36.66 -41.26 8.84
C ALA A 402 -35.40 -40.79 8.08
N VAL A 403 -34.29 -41.37 8.18
CA VAL A 403 -33.54 -42.51 7.63
C VAL A 403 -33.94 -42.87 6.18
N LEU A 404 -32.96 -42.75 5.27
CA LEU A 404 -32.42 -43.70 4.27
C LEU A 404 -31.68 -42.94 3.16
N ARG A 405 -30.37 -43.14 3.05
CA ARG A 405 -29.57 -43.95 2.10
C ARG A 405 -29.96 -43.82 0.60
N SER A 406 -29.05 -43.23 -0.16
CA SER A 406 -28.26 -43.90 -1.21
C SER A 406 -27.17 -42.96 -1.70
#